data_63bb5be6d708ccec8cbb64e04a956c1d
#
_entry.id   63bb5be6d708ccec8cbb64e04a956c1d
#
_cell.length_a   1.000
_cell.length_b   1.000
_cell.length_c   1.000
_cell.angle_alpha   90.00
_cell.angle_beta   90.00
_cell.angle_gamma   90.00
#
_symmetry.space_group_name_H-M   'P 1'
#
loop_
_entity.id
_entity.type
_entity.pdbx_description
1 polymer ?
#
loop_
_entity_poly.entity_id
_entity_poly.type
_entity_poly.pdbx_seq_one_letter_code
_entity_poly.pdbx_strand_id
1 'polypeptide(L)'
;MIEARPLVVRLRNFVGDTVLSVPALRLLAHHGYRLELVGKGWARGLLQAEGWAVHVRPADFRGRIAQLRQLRRQFRAEDAGFDARSNALLFPYAFSAALDARLAGLKAEGLATDGRGWLLRRGLPPHEARHTLLEYWHLACDFLRIQAPPPSDIRLAVSDAQREAARAMLAARGLDPGRCVLICPFANGRIEFIERSWPVFPAFVRRLHAAGRPVVIVPGPTEVAGARQLYPDAVRLDGVGLGDYNALLQLAGVVVANDTGPGHMAAAVGARLLSLWEASADLARWAPWGTSTTLMRCQAGWPSVDEVLAAVEQALPTAGG
;
A
#
# COMPACT_ATOMS: atom_id res chain seq x y z
N MET A 1 6.27 18.09 27.43
CA MET A 1 6.14 17.48 26.09
C MET A 1 5.25 18.38 25.25
N ILE A 2 5.70 18.80 24.07
CA ILE A 2 4.85 19.56 23.16
C ILE A 2 3.77 18.62 22.67
N GLU A 3 2.50 18.93 22.96
CA GLU A 3 1.36 18.12 22.53
C GLU A 3 1.32 18.04 21.00
N ALA A 4 1.21 16.83 20.45
CA ALA A 4 1.28 16.61 19.01
C ALA A 4 0.07 17.27 18.31
N ARG A 5 0.33 18.11 17.32
CA ARG A 5 -0.70 18.89 16.61
C ARG A 5 -1.55 18.00 15.72
N PRO A 6 -2.89 17.99 15.84
CA PRO A 6 -3.72 17.19 14.96
C PRO A 6 -3.64 17.65 13.51
N LEU A 7 -3.54 16.68 12.58
CA LEU A 7 -3.53 16.90 11.14
C LEU A 7 -4.43 15.88 10.45
N VAL A 8 -5.46 16.35 9.76
CA VAL A 8 -6.33 15.50 8.95
C VAL A 8 -5.62 15.18 7.62
N VAL A 9 -5.34 13.90 7.37
CA VAL A 9 -4.73 13.48 6.10
C VAL A 9 -5.71 12.65 5.30
N ARG A 10 -6.07 13.11 4.09
CA ARG A 10 -6.91 12.36 3.16
C ARG A 10 -6.05 11.38 2.36
N LEU A 11 -6.26 10.07 2.58
CA LEU A 11 -5.57 9.01 1.85
C LEU A 11 -6.16 8.81 0.45
N ARG A 12 -5.38 8.26 -0.47
CA ARG A 12 -5.89 7.74 -1.76
C ARG A 12 -6.74 6.48 -1.56
N ASN A 13 -7.38 6.02 -2.64
CA ASN A 13 -8.37 4.95 -2.57
C ASN A 13 -7.80 3.55 -2.87
N PHE A 14 -6.50 3.42 -3.15
CA PHE A 14 -5.85 2.16 -3.49
C PHE A 14 -4.84 1.74 -2.43
N VAL A 15 -4.68 0.43 -2.25
CA VAL A 15 -3.76 -0.16 -1.26
C VAL A 15 -2.33 0.24 -1.56
N GLY A 16 -1.86 0.07 -2.82
CA GLY A 16 -0.51 0.43 -3.24
C GLY A 16 -0.18 1.90 -2.97
N ASP A 17 -1.08 2.83 -3.35
CA ASP A 17 -0.93 4.26 -3.05
C ASP A 17 -0.78 4.55 -1.56
N THR A 18 -1.61 3.88 -0.73
CA THR A 18 -1.54 4.07 0.72
C THR A 18 -0.23 3.55 1.29
N VAL A 19 0.26 2.40 0.82
CA VAL A 19 1.58 1.87 1.20
C VAL A 19 2.69 2.83 0.80
N LEU A 20 2.69 3.32 -0.44
CA LEU A 20 3.69 4.27 -0.95
C LEU A 20 3.65 5.62 -0.22
N SER A 21 2.54 5.97 0.44
CA SER A 21 2.43 7.21 1.23
C SER A 21 2.96 7.09 2.67
N VAL A 22 3.25 5.87 3.17
CA VAL A 22 3.70 5.65 4.56
C VAL A 22 4.94 6.45 4.93
N PRO A 23 5.99 6.56 4.12
CA PRO A 23 7.15 7.40 4.45
C PRO A 23 6.78 8.87 4.66
N ALA A 24 5.91 9.43 3.83
CA ALA A 24 5.43 10.79 3.96
C ALA A 24 4.60 10.99 5.24
N LEU A 25 3.76 10.01 5.60
CA LEU A 25 2.99 10.02 6.86
C LEU A 25 3.93 10.01 8.08
N ARG A 26 4.95 9.15 8.07
CA ARG A 26 5.94 9.12 9.16
C ARG A 26 6.74 10.42 9.26
N LEU A 27 7.10 11.03 8.13
CA LEU A 27 7.76 12.32 8.12
C LEU A 27 6.91 13.39 8.82
N LEU A 28 5.61 13.44 8.54
CA LEU A 28 4.67 14.35 9.19
C LEU A 28 4.58 14.06 10.70
N ALA A 29 4.45 12.77 11.09
CA ALA A 29 4.38 12.37 12.49
C ALA A 29 5.67 12.74 13.26
N HIS A 30 6.84 12.52 12.64
CA HIS A 30 8.14 12.88 13.22
C HIS A 30 8.28 14.40 13.45
N HIS A 31 7.60 15.22 12.63
CA HIS A 31 7.58 16.68 12.79
C HIS A 31 6.46 17.18 13.72
N GLY A 32 5.99 16.32 14.63
CA GLY A 32 5.08 16.68 15.72
C GLY A 32 3.61 16.77 15.31
N TYR A 33 3.20 16.06 14.23
CA TYR A 33 1.80 15.94 13.88
C TYR A 33 1.21 14.61 14.39
N ARG A 34 0.05 14.69 15.05
CA ARG A 34 -0.83 13.56 15.30
C ARG A 34 -1.70 13.35 14.07
N LEU A 35 -1.50 12.23 13.39
CA LEU A 35 -2.15 11.94 12.12
C LEU A 35 -3.57 11.40 12.33
N GLU A 36 -4.54 12.04 11.69
CA GLU A 36 -5.94 11.65 11.65
C GLU A 36 -6.30 11.31 10.21
N LEU A 37 -6.09 10.04 9.85
CA LEU A 37 -6.17 9.58 8.47
C LEU A 37 -7.63 9.35 8.06
N VAL A 38 -8.03 9.87 6.91
CA VAL A 38 -9.37 9.66 6.33
C VAL A 38 -9.24 8.83 5.06
N GLY A 39 -9.74 7.59 5.07
CA GLY A 39 -9.53 6.62 3.98
C GLY A 39 -10.63 5.57 3.84
N LYS A 40 -10.38 4.58 3.01
CA LYS A 40 -11.23 3.39 2.88
C LYS A 40 -11.12 2.51 4.13
N GLY A 41 -12.13 1.69 4.42
CA GLY A 41 -12.19 0.85 5.63
C GLY A 41 -11.01 -0.10 5.79
N TRP A 42 -10.49 -0.65 4.71
CA TRP A 42 -9.33 -1.54 4.72
C TRP A 42 -8.03 -0.86 5.18
N ALA A 43 -7.91 0.48 5.07
CA ALA A 43 -6.73 1.21 5.52
C ALA A 43 -6.51 1.08 7.04
N ARG A 44 -7.57 0.87 7.82
CA ARG A 44 -7.48 0.63 9.27
C ARG A 44 -6.66 -0.63 9.58
N GLY A 45 -6.95 -1.74 8.90
CA GLY A 45 -6.19 -2.98 9.05
C GLY A 45 -4.76 -2.85 8.50
N LEU A 46 -4.60 -2.28 7.30
CA LEU A 46 -3.31 -2.09 6.65
C LEU A 46 -2.31 -1.31 7.53
N LEU A 47 -2.76 -0.23 8.18
CA LEU A 47 -1.93 0.69 8.95
C LEU A 47 -2.02 0.47 10.47
N GLN A 48 -2.63 -0.64 10.91
CA GLN A 48 -2.89 -0.90 12.33
C GLN A 48 -1.63 -0.83 13.19
N ALA A 49 -0.54 -1.40 12.72
CA ALA A 49 0.73 -1.42 13.47
C ALA A 49 1.49 -0.09 13.45
N GLU A 50 1.09 0.88 12.62
CA GLU A 50 1.62 2.25 12.64
C GLU A 50 1.06 3.07 13.82
N GLY A 51 -0.05 2.63 14.42
CA GLY A 51 -0.67 3.31 15.56
C GLY A 51 -1.44 4.59 15.21
N TRP A 52 -1.66 4.88 13.91
CA TRP A 52 -2.39 6.07 13.49
C TRP A 52 -3.90 5.86 13.52
N ALA A 53 -4.65 6.92 13.90
CA ALA A 53 -6.10 6.91 13.82
C ALA A 53 -6.57 6.90 12.36
N VAL A 54 -7.42 5.94 11.99
CA VAL A 54 -8.00 5.83 10.64
C VAL A 54 -9.52 5.95 10.71
N HIS A 55 -10.03 7.04 10.17
CA HIS A 55 -11.46 7.34 10.03
C HIS A 55 -11.96 6.82 8.68
N VAL A 56 -12.91 5.90 8.73
CA VAL A 56 -13.51 5.34 7.50
C VAL A 56 -14.35 6.41 6.82
N ARG A 57 -13.97 6.75 5.60
CA ARG A 57 -14.62 7.77 4.80
C ARG A 57 -16.01 7.31 4.35
N PRO A 58 -17.09 8.07 4.62
CA PRO A 58 -18.41 7.80 4.08
C PRO A 58 -18.43 7.80 2.54
N ALA A 59 -19.31 6.99 1.96
CA ALA A 59 -19.46 6.91 0.50
C ALA A 59 -20.15 8.15 -0.06
N ASP A 60 -21.18 8.62 0.63
CA ASP A 60 -22.01 9.73 0.20
C ASP A 60 -21.38 11.11 0.49
N PHE A 61 -21.78 12.10 -0.28
CA PHE A 61 -21.24 13.46 -0.20
C PHE A 61 -21.51 14.14 1.14
N ARG A 62 -22.75 14.03 1.65
CA ARG A 62 -23.17 14.70 2.90
C ARG A 62 -22.44 14.09 4.10
N GLY A 63 -22.35 12.77 4.13
CA GLY A 63 -21.63 12.03 5.17
C GLY A 63 -20.14 12.42 5.23
N ARG A 64 -19.48 12.58 4.08
CA ARG A 64 -18.08 13.02 4.02
C ARG A 64 -17.87 14.39 4.65
N ILE A 65 -18.72 15.36 4.31
CA ILE A 65 -18.64 16.71 4.88
C ILE A 65 -18.96 16.68 6.37
N ALA A 66 -19.99 15.94 6.78
CA ALA A 66 -20.38 15.81 8.19
C ALA A 66 -19.25 15.23 9.04
N GLN A 67 -18.57 14.17 8.57
CA GLN A 67 -17.42 13.57 9.23
C GLN A 67 -16.28 14.57 9.38
N LEU A 68 -15.88 15.27 8.31
CA LEU A 68 -14.80 16.25 8.36
C LEU A 68 -15.15 17.44 9.28
N ARG A 69 -16.40 17.89 9.32
CA ARG A 69 -16.88 18.92 10.27
C ARG A 69 -16.83 18.46 11.72
N GLN A 70 -17.14 17.17 11.96
CA GLN A 70 -17.03 16.57 13.28
C GLN A 70 -15.57 16.54 13.75
N LEU A 71 -14.64 16.04 12.92
CA LEU A 71 -13.21 16.04 13.22
C LEU A 71 -12.69 17.46 13.47
N ARG A 72 -13.06 18.44 12.63
CA ARG A 72 -12.67 19.83 12.85
C ARG A 72 -13.17 20.37 14.18
N ARG A 73 -14.42 20.10 14.58
CA ARG A 73 -14.97 20.54 15.87
C ARG A 73 -14.21 19.94 17.04
N GLN A 74 -13.92 18.63 16.97
CA GLN A 74 -13.15 17.93 17.97
C GLN A 74 -11.76 18.55 18.14
N PHE A 75 -11.01 18.70 17.04
CA PHE A 75 -9.62 19.18 17.11
C PHE A 75 -9.52 20.67 17.46
N ARG A 76 -10.53 21.47 17.15
CA ARG A 76 -10.61 22.85 17.65
C ARG A 76 -10.81 22.93 19.17
N ALA A 77 -11.51 21.96 19.75
CA ALA A 77 -11.68 21.90 21.21
C ALA A 77 -10.38 21.44 21.91
N GLU A 78 -9.59 20.58 21.25
CA GLU A 78 -8.31 20.10 21.75
C GLU A 78 -7.18 21.12 21.55
N ASP A 79 -7.23 21.89 20.44
CA ASP A 79 -6.16 22.78 19.99
C ASP A 79 -6.74 24.11 19.48
N ALA A 80 -6.66 25.16 20.28
CA ALA A 80 -7.16 26.49 19.95
C ALA A 80 -6.51 27.07 18.66
N GLY A 81 -5.29 26.66 18.33
CA GLY A 81 -4.57 27.06 17.12
C GLY A 81 -4.95 26.26 15.86
N PHE A 82 -5.81 25.24 15.95
CA PHE A 82 -6.12 24.34 14.86
C PHE A 82 -6.58 25.06 13.58
N ASP A 83 -7.49 26.02 13.68
CA ASP A 83 -7.97 26.78 12.53
C ASP A 83 -7.06 27.96 12.11
N ALA A 84 -6.02 28.28 12.88
CA ALA A 84 -5.10 29.36 12.53
C ALA A 84 -4.07 28.92 11.48
N ARG A 85 -3.76 27.62 11.40
CA ARG A 85 -2.77 27.02 10.50
C ARG A 85 -3.40 26.10 9.45
N SER A 86 -2.58 25.55 8.55
CA SER A 86 -2.97 24.42 7.72
C SER A 86 -3.19 23.20 8.60
N ASN A 87 -4.36 22.57 8.48
CA ASN A 87 -4.84 21.51 9.37
C ASN A 87 -5.34 20.26 8.62
N ALA A 88 -5.18 20.28 7.29
CA ALA A 88 -5.44 19.12 6.47
C ALA A 88 -4.44 19.01 5.32
N LEU A 89 -4.07 17.77 4.93
CA LEU A 89 -3.24 17.47 3.77
C LEU A 89 -3.95 16.45 2.87
N LEU A 90 -4.05 16.76 1.57
CA LEU A 90 -4.82 15.97 0.61
C LEU A 90 -3.87 15.25 -0.35
N PHE A 91 -3.73 13.93 -0.21
CA PHE A 91 -3.00 13.09 -1.16
C PHE A 91 -3.74 12.84 -2.48
N PRO A 92 -5.09 12.73 -2.52
CA PRO A 92 -5.81 12.61 -3.79
C PRO A 92 -5.75 13.89 -4.61
N TYR A 93 -5.69 13.74 -5.94
CA TYR A 93 -5.77 14.87 -6.89
C TYR A 93 -7.21 15.31 -7.16
N ALA A 94 -8.20 14.47 -6.83
CA ALA A 94 -9.60 14.71 -7.14
C ALA A 94 -10.12 16.04 -6.60
N PHE A 95 -10.80 16.81 -7.47
CA PHE A 95 -11.47 18.05 -7.12
C PHE A 95 -12.41 17.89 -5.91
N SER A 96 -13.14 16.76 -5.84
CA SER A 96 -14.06 16.46 -4.74
C SER A 96 -13.37 16.40 -3.37
N ALA A 97 -12.11 15.98 -3.29
CA ALA A 97 -11.39 15.94 -2.01
C ALA A 97 -11.12 17.37 -1.46
N ALA A 98 -10.77 18.30 -2.34
CA ALA A 98 -10.58 19.71 -1.98
C ALA A 98 -11.91 20.38 -1.64
N LEU A 99 -12.97 20.08 -2.39
CA LEU A 99 -14.31 20.58 -2.14
C LEU A 99 -14.85 20.10 -0.79
N ASP A 100 -14.75 18.80 -0.48
CA ASP A 100 -15.16 18.22 0.80
C ASP A 100 -14.46 18.94 1.98
N ALA A 101 -13.14 19.13 1.89
CA ALA A 101 -12.34 19.81 2.90
C ALA A 101 -12.75 21.30 3.06
N ARG A 102 -12.92 22.01 1.95
CA ARG A 102 -13.34 23.43 1.94
C ARG A 102 -14.70 23.64 2.56
N LEU A 103 -15.69 22.80 2.19
CA LEU A 103 -17.06 22.86 2.73
C LEU A 103 -17.12 22.44 4.22
N ALA A 104 -16.20 21.61 4.66
CA ALA A 104 -16.05 21.27 6.08
C ALA A 104 -15.36 22.38 6.89
N GLY A 105 -14.80 23.39 6.22
CA GLY A 105 -14.06 24.51 6.85
C GLY A 105 -12.62 24.15 7.23
N LEU A 106 -12.05 23.05 6.71
CA LEU A 106 -10.66 22.71 6.91
C LEU A 106 -9.75 23.61 6.06
N LYS A 107 -8.59 23.89 6.60
CA LYS A 107 -7.50 24.66 5.96
C LYS A 107 -6.56 23.67 5.24
N ALA A 108 -7.02 23.12 4.11
CA ALA A 108 -6.32 22.06 3.42
C ALA A 108 -5.19 22.55 2.52
N GLU A 109 -4.10 21.79 2.47
CA GLU A 109 -3.05 21.87 1.45
C GLU A 109 -3.07 20.60 0.58
N GLY A 110 -2.58 20.71 -0.64
CA GLY A 110 -2.51 19.63 -1.61
C GLY A 110 -2.05 20.15 -2.97
N LEU A 111 -1.85 19.25 -3.93
CA LEU A 111 -1.42 19.65 -5.27
C LEU A 111 -2.49 20.50 -5.97
N ALA A 112 -2.08 21.59 -6.61
CA ALA A 112 -2.96 22.50 -7.35
C ALA A 112 -3.24 21.99 -8.78
N THR A 113 -3.76 20.77 -8.87
CA THR A 113 -4.15 20.12 -10.14
C THR A 113 -5.64 20.34 -10.43
N ASP A 114 -6.07 20.09 -11.65
CA ASP A 114 -7.49 20.08 -12.09
C ASP A 114 -8.28 21.34 -11.68
N GLY A 115 -7.63 22.50 -11.65
CA GLY A 115 -8.26 23.77 -11.33
C GLY A 115 -8.71 23.94 -9.87
N ARG A 116 -8.35 23.02 -8.96
CA ARG A 116 -8.81 23.02 -7.55
C ARG A 116 -8.02 23.95 -6.60
N GLY A 117 -6.98 24.63 -7.09
CA GLY A 117 -6.08 25.46 -6.26
C GLY A 117 -6.82 26.48 -5.39
N TRP A 118 -7.90 27.09 -5.88
CA TRP A 118 -8.71 28.06 -5.14
C TRP A 118 -9.52 27.48 -3.96
N LEU A 119 -9.73 26.15 -3.93
CA LEU A 119 -10.36 25.46 -2.80
C LEU A 119 -9.37 25.20 -1.66
N LEU A 120 -8.08 25.23 -1.93
CA LEU A 120 -7.02 24.95 -0.98
C LEU A 120 -6.57 26.23 -0.26
N ARG A 121 -6.15 26.10 0.99
CA ARG A 121 -5.44 27.18 1.68
C ARG A 121 -4.12 27.51 1.00
N ARG A 122 -3.40 26.46 0.56
CA ARG A 122 -2.21 26.55 -0.26
C ARG A 122 -2.23 25.42 -1.29
N GLY A 123 -2.30 25.79 -2.55
CA GLY A 123 -2.09 24.88 -3.66
C GLY A 123 -0.58 24.68 -3.87
N LEU A 124 -0.12 23.43 -3.75
CA LEU A 124 1.26 23.07 -3.96
C LEU A 124 1.47 22.72 -5.44
N PRO A 125 2.61 23.09 -6.05
CA PRO A 125 2.90 22.71 -7.41
C PRO A 125 3.13 21.19 -7.49
N PRO A 126 2.75 20.53 -8.60
CA PRO A 126 3.16 19.16 -8.83
C PRO A 126 4.69 19.12 -9.05
N HIS A 127 5.35 18.17 -8.41
CA HIS A 127 6.76 17.89 -8.68
C HIS A 127 6.89 17.00 -9.91
N GLU A 128 7.96 17.15 -10.67
CA GLU A 128 8.34 16.22 -11.73
C GLU A 128 8.93 14.92 -11.13
N ALA A 129 8.16 14.30 -10.25
CA ALA A 129 8.54 13.06 -9.63
C ALA A 129 8.21 11.89 -10.57
N ARG A 130 9.22 11.11 -10.93
CA ARG A 130 9.01 9.92 -11.77
C ARG A 130 8.26 8.82 -11.01
N HIS A 131 8.47 8.68 -9.70
CA HIS A 131 7.89 7.62 -8.89
C HIS A 131 6.78 8.13 -7.95
N THR A 132 5.68 7.41 -7.85
CA THR A 132 4.50 7.80 -7.04
C THR A 132 4.83 8.02 -5.55
N LEU A 133 5.76 7.26 -4.96
CA LEU A 133 6.21 7.52 -3.58
C LEU A 133 6.81 8.91 -3.43
N LEU A 134 7.60 9.35 -4.41
CA LEU A 134 8.25 10.66 -4.38
C LEU A 134 7.23 11.81 -4.46
N GLU A 135 6.09 11.60 -5.14
CA GLU A 135 5.00 12.59 -5.14
C GLU A 135 4.48 12.83 -3.71
N TYR A 136 4.24 11.76 -2.93
CA TYR A 136 3.81 11.89 -1.52
C TYR A 136 4.90 12.48 -0.64
N TRP A 137 6.15 12.06 -0.86
CA TRP A 137 7.30 12.54 -0.10
C TRP A 137 7.49 14.04 -0.28
N HIS A 138 7.54 14.52 -1.52
CA HIS A 138 7.69 15.94 -1.82
C HIS A 138 6.48 16.75 -1.31
N LEU A 139 5.26 16.23 -1.45
CA LEU A 139 4.07 16.88 -0.91
C LEU A 139 4.15 17.08 0.61
N ALA A 140 4.67 16.09 1.35
CA ALA A 140 4.89 16.21 2.78
C ALA A 140 6.04 17.18 3.11
N CYS A 141 7.15 17.14 2.35
CA CYS A 141 8.25 18.09 2.49
C CYS A 141 7.79 19.54 2.26
N ASP A 142 7.00 19.79 1.22
CA ASP A 142 6.44 21.11 0.92
C ASP A 142 5.49 21.58 2.00
N PHE A 143 4.65 20.68 2.53
CA PHE A 143 3.76 20.99 3.65
C PHE A 143 4.55 21.43 4.89
N LEU A 144 5.62 20.73 5.19
CA LEU A 144 6.53 20.98 6.31
C LEU A 144 7.51 22.16 6.04
N ARG A 145 7.67 22.56 4.77
CA ARG A 145 8.66 23.55 4.30
C ARG A 145 10.10 23.14 4.60
N ILE A 146 10.40 21.86 4.33
CA ILE A 146 11.72 21.27 4.48
C ILE A 146 12.17 20.61 3.19
N GLN A 147 13.45 20.29 3.12
CA GLN A 147 14.04 19.40 2.12
C GLN A 147 14.64 18.19 2.83
N ALA A 148 14.26 17.00 2.42
CA ALA A 148 14.79 15.76 2.96
C ALA A 148 14.85 14.69 1.85
N PRO A 149 15.89 13.83 1.83
CA PRO A 149 15.93 12.71 0.90
C PRO A 149 14.87 11.67 1.28
N PRO A 150 14.23 11.01 0.29
CA PRO A 150 13.31 9.92 0.57
C PRO A 150 14.07 8.71 1.13
N PRO A 151 13.42 7.86 1.95
CA PRO A 151 14.05 6.64 2.44
C PRO A 151 14.18 5.60 1.33
N SER A 152 15.19 4.71 1.44
CA SER A 152 15.38 3.58 0.51
C SER A 152 14.28 2.52 0.63
N ASP A 153 13.70 2.39 1.82
CA ASP A 153 12.69 1.38 2.15
C ASP A 153 11.51 1.98 2.91
N ILE A 154 10.32 1.43 2.68
CA ILE A 154 9.10 1.90 3.36
C ILE A 154 9.07 1.41 4.81
N ARG A 155 9.47 0.15 5.06
CA ARG A 155 9.48 -0.51 6.37
C ARG A 155 8.12 -0.45 7.07
N LEU A 156 7.03 -0.79 6.34
CA LEU A 156 5.68 -0.84 6.90
C LEU A 156 5.67 -1.68 8.19
N ALA A 157 5.11 -1.14 9.26
CA ALA A 157 5.11 -1.80 10.54
C ALA A 157 4.23 -3.06 10.56
N VAL A 158 4.74 -4.10 11.23
CA VAL A 158 4.02 -5.34 11.52
C VAL A 158 4.17 -5.60 13.01
N SER A 159 3.07 -5.78 13.74
CA SER A 159 3.10 -6.05 15.18
C SER A 159 3.43 -7.52 15.47
N ASP A 160 3.90 -7.80 16.70
CA ASP A 160 4.15 -9.18 17.13
C ASP A 160 2.88 -10.01 17.15
N ALA A 161 1.74 -9.42 17.52
CA ALA A 161 0.44 -10.08 17.45
C ALA A 161 0.06 -10.50 16.03
N GLN A 162 0.33 -9.66 15.01
CA GLN A 162 0.12 -9.99 13.61
C GLN A 162 1.07 -11.11 13.13
N ARG A 163 2.34 -11.08 13.56
CA ARG A 163 3.29 -12.16 13.24
C ARG A 163 2.85 -13.48 13.85
N GLU A 164 2.37 -13.47 15.10
CA GLU A 164 1.90 -14.69 15.76
C GLU A 164 0.64 -15.24 15.09
N ALA A 165 -0.33 -14.37 14.77
CA ALA A 165 -1.52 -14.78 14.02
C ALA A 165 -1.17 -15.40 12.66
N ALA A 166 -0.23 -14.79 11.94
CA ALA A 166 0.24 -15.32 10.65
C ALA A 166 0.95 -16.68 10.78
N ARG A 167 1.81 -16.85 11.82
CA ARG A 167 2.43 -18.16 12.11
C ARG A 167 1.38 -19.22 12.42
N ALA A 168 0.38 -18.89 13.23
CA ALA A 168 -0.70 -19.81 13.55
C ALA A 168 -1.51 -20.20 12.30
N MET A 169 -1.79 -19.25 11.40
CA MET A 169 -2.48 -19.54 10.13
C MET A 169 -1.68 -20.50 9.23
N LEU A 170 -0.37 -20.33 9.13
CA LEU A 170 0.52 -21.21 8.38
C LEU A 170 0.61 -22.59 9.03
N ALA A 171 0.84 -22.64 10.35
CA ALA A 171 0.94 -23.91 11.10
C ALA A 171 -0.33 -24.74 11.03
N ALA A 172 -1.53 -24.12 11.07
CA ALA A 172 -2.82 -24.80 10.90
C ALA A 172 -3.00 -25.45 9.52
N ARG A 173 -2.12 -25.15 8.56
CA ARG A 173 -2.06 -25.74 7.22
C ARG A 173 -0.82 -26.62 7.00
N GLY A 174 -0.04 -26.90 8.05
CA GLY A 174 1.20 -27.65 7.97
C GLY A 174 2.31 -26.96 7.19
N LEU A 175 2.30 -25.61 7.16
CA LEU A 175 3.26 -24.81 6.42
C LEU A 175 4.28 -24.16 7.35
N ASP A 176 5.56 -24.23 6.96
CA ASP A 176 6.65 -23.60 7.68
C ASP A 176 6.86 -22.15 7.18
N PRO A 177 6.98 -21.16 8.08
CA PRO A 177 7.45 -19.84 7.72
C PRO A 177 8.81 -19.91 7.00
N GLY A 178 8.99 -19.04 5.99
CA GLY A 178 10.24 -18.99 5.21
C GLY A 178 10.39 -20.08 4.14
N ARG A 179 9.48 -21.06 4.06
CA ARG A 179 9.56 -22.16 3.07
C ARG A 179 8.46 -22.15 2.01
N CYS A 180 7.43 -21.34 2.20
CA CYS A 180 6.33 -21.23 1.23
C CYS A 180 6.56 -20.11 0.21
N VAL A 181 6.02 -20.31 -0.99
CA VAL A 181 5.90 -19.30 -2.04
C VAL A 181 4.53 -18.63 -1.90
N LEU A 182 4.47 -17.36 -1.51
CA LEU A 182 3.22 -16.63 -1.45
C LEU A 182 2.98 -15.92 -2.79
N ILE A 183 1.82 -16.16 -3.41
CA ILE A 183 1.49 -15.59 -4.70
C ILE A 183 0.44 -14.48 -4.61
N CYS A 184 0.63 -13.39 -5.37
CA CYS A 184 -0.30 -12.29 -5.53
C CYS A 184 -0.65 -12.11 -7.01
N PRO A 185 -1.46 -13.02 -7.58
CA PRO A 185 -1.67 -13.09 -9.03
C PRO A 185 -2.75 -12.13 -9.53
N PHE A 186 -3.65 -11.65 -8.65
CA PHE A 186 -4.78 -10.81 -9.06
C PHE A 186 -4.38 -9.36 -9.17
N ALA A 187 -4.49 -8.80 -10.36
CA ALA A 187 -4.33 -7.39 -10.64
C ALA A 187 -5.65 -6.83 -11.17
N ASN A 188 -6.23 -5.85 -10.48
CA ASN A 188 -7.47 -5.23 -10.90
C ASN A 188 -7.20 -4.10 -11.91
N GLY A 189 -7.85 -4.20 -13.07
CA GLY A 189 -7.87 -3.15 -14.10
C GLY A 189 -6.69 -3.21 -15.08
N ARG A 190 -6.84 -2.39 -16.12
CA ARG A 190 -5.79 -2.08 -17.09
C ARG A 190 -5.24 -0.70 -16.82
N ILE A 191 -3.96 -0.49 -17.01
CA ILE A 191 -3.35 0.83 -17.09
C ILE A 191 -2.98 1.04 -18.56
N GLU A 192 -3.61 2.02 -19.21
CA GLU A 192 -3.29 2.43 -20.58
C GLU A 192 -3.20 1.27 -21.59
N PHE A 193 -4.17 0.34 -21.56
CA PHE A 193 -4.21 -0.87 -22.40
C PHE A 193 -3.23 -1.99 -22.04
N ILE A 194 -2.38 -1.83 -21.00
CA ILE A 194 -1.44 -2.86 -20.55
C ILE A 194 -2.16 -3.83 -19.64
N GLU A 195 -2.06 -5.12 -19.95
CA GLU A 195 -2.48 -6.21 -19.07
C GLU A 195 -1.58 -6.23 -17.85
N ARG A 196 -2.17 -6.22 -16.64
CA ARG A 196 -1.40 -6.22 -15.38
C ARG A 196 -1.25 -7.61 -14.78
N SER A 197 -1.89 -8.60 -15.35
CA SER A 197 -1.86 -9.98 -14.87
C SER A 197 -1.00 -10.83 -15.79
N TRP A 198 0.02 -11.48 -15.24
CA TRP A 198 0.86 -12.43 -15.95
C TRP A 198 0.01 -13.60 -16.45
N PRO A 199 -0.12 -13.81 -17.78
CA PRO A 199 -1.12 -14.75 -18.32
C PRO A 199 -0.86 -16.20 -17.95
N VAL A 200 0.40 -16.56 -17.73
CA VAL A 200 0.83 -17.94 -17.43
C VAL A 200 0.99 -18.22 -15.93
N PHE A 201 0.50 -17.34 -15.07
CA PHE A 201 0.54 -17.52 -13.60
C PHE A 201 -0.03 -18.88 -13.14
N PRO A 202 -1.18 -19.37 -13.67
CA PRO A 202 -1.69 -20.70 -13.30
C PRO A 202 -0.73 -21.84 -13.70
N ALA A 203 -0.05 -21.76 -14.83
CA ALA A 203 0.95 -22.75 -15.25
C ALA A 203 2.17 -22.75 -14.31
N PHE A 204 2.64 -21.57 -13.90
CA PHE A 204 3.71 -21.42 -12.92
C PHE A 204 3.36 -22.08 -11.57
N VAL A 205 2.15 -21.87 -11.06
CA VAL A 205 1.69 -22.48 -9.79
C VAL A 205 1.65 -24.00 -9.88
N ARG A 206 1.13 -24.56 -10.98
CA ARG A 206 1.14 -26.03 -11.20
C ARG A 206 2.57 -26.59 -11.20
N ARG A 207 3.53 -25.89 -11.79
CA ARG A 207 4.94 -26.32 -11.79
C ARG A 207 5.59 -26.27 -10.42
N LEU A 208 5.31 -25.22 -9.62
CA LEU A 208 5.75 -25.16 -8.23
C LEU A 208 5.19 -26.32 -7.41
N HIS A 209 3.89 -26.61 -7.56
CA HIS A 209 3.24 -27.73 -6.87
C HIS A 209 3.87 -29.07 -7.27
N ALA A 210 4.08 -29.31 -8.57
CA ALA A 210 4.74 -30.53 -9.08
C ALA A 210 6.19 -30.67 -8.55
N ALA A 211 6.87 -29.58 -8.26
CA ALA A 211 8.19 -29.56 -7.63
C ALA A 211 8.15 -29.67 -6.09
N GLY A 212 6.97 -29.94 -5.50
CA GLY A 212 6.78 -30.06 -4.04
C GLY A 212 6.95 -28.75 -3.27
N ARG A 213 6.85 -27.60 -3.95
CA ARG A 213 6.94 -26.28 -3.29
C ARG A 213 5.57 -25.87 -2.76
N PRO A 214 5.42 -25.60 -1.45
CA PRO A 214 4.18 -25.10 -0.89
C PRO A 214 3.85 -23.72 -1.44
N VAL A 215 2.67 -23.59 -2.08
CA VAL A 215 2.18 -22.30 -2.60
C VAL A 215 1.02 -21.82 -1.76
N VAL A 216 1.08 -20.55 -1.33
CA VAL A 216 0.04 -19.89 -0.53
C VAL A 216 -0.57 -18.75 -1.34
N ILE A 217 -1.89 -18.61 -1.27
CA ILE A 217 -2.61 -17.49 -1.85
C ILE A 217 -3.57 -16.88 -0.80
N VAL A 218 -3.60 -15.53 -0.72
CA VAL A 218 -4.47 -14.79 0.18
C VAL A 218 -5.39 -13.90 -0.67
N PRO A 219 -6.54 -14.46 -1.15
CA PRO A 219 -7.42 -13.71 -2.03
C PRO A 219 -8.22 -12.65 -1.27
N GLY A 220 -8.43 -11.51 -1.93
CA GLY A 220 -9.43 -10.53 -1.49
C GLY A 220 -10.86 -11.09 -1.60
N PRO A 221 -11.86 -10.46 -0.97
CA PRO A 221 -13.23 -10.97 -0.93
C PRO A 221 -13.84 -11.26 -2.31
N THR A 222 -13.51 -10.47 -3.32
CA THR A 222 -13.99 -10.63 -4.71
C THR A 222 -13.15 -11.62 -5.53
N GLU A 223 -12.02 -12.10 -5.00
CA GLU A 223 -11.06 -12.93 -5.71
C GLU A 223 -11.16 -14.42 -5.31
N VAL A 224 -11.89 -14.74 -4.23
CA VAL A 224 -12.02 -16.10 -3.67
C VAL A 224 -12.46 -17.14 -4.71
N ALA A 225 -13.48 -16.81 -5.51
CA ALA A 225 -13.98 -17.72 -6.54
C ALA A 225 -12.92 -17.95 -7.64
N GLY A 226 -12.28 -16.90 -8.11
CA GLY A 226 -11.18 -16.97 -9.09
C GLY A 226 -9.97 -17.75 -8.54
N ALA A 227 -9.61 -17.53 -7.27
CA ALA A 227 -8.51 -18.25 -6.63
C ALA A 227 -8.78 -19.76 -6.57
N ARG A 228 -10.01 -20.16 -6.22
CA ARG A 228 -10.41 -21.56 -6.20
C ARG A 228 -10.33 -22.23 -7.58
N GLN A 229 -10.74 -21.50 -8.61
CA GLN A 229 -10.80 -22.03 -9.97
C GLN A 229 -9.42 -22.09 -10.64
N LEU A 230 -8.62 -21.01 -10.51
CA LEU A 230 -7.37 -20.84 -11.25
C LEU A 230 -6.16 -21.46 -10.54
N TYR A 231 -6.22 -21.58 -9.20
CA TYR A 231 -5.11 -22.03 -8.36
C TYR A 231 -5.55 -23.13 -7.38
N PRO A 232 -6.12 -24.26 -7.88
CA PRO A 232 -6.63 -25.33 -7.02
C PRO A 232 -5.53 -25.98 -6.16
N ASP A 233 -4.28 -25.97 -6.64
CA ASP A 233 -3.11 -26.55 -5.97
C ASP A 233 -2.47 -25.63 -4.91
N ALA A 234 -2.93 -24.38 -4.80
CA ALA A 234 -2.44 -23.44 -3.79
C ALA A 234 -3.22 -23.55 -2.49
N VAL A 235 -2.53 -23.48 -1.36
CA VAL A 235 -3.15 -23.35 -0.03
C VAL A 235 -3.77 -21.96 0.08
N ARG A 236 -5.10 -21.93 0.16
CA ARG A 236 -5.85 -20.68 0.23
C ARG A 236 -6.13 -20.27 1.67
N LEU A 237 -5.82 -19.03 2.00
CA LEU A 237 -6.14 -18.37 3.27
C LEU A 237 -7.20 -17.31 3.02
N ASP A 238 -8.47 -17.66 3.20
CA ASP A 238 -9.62 -16.78 2.96
C ASP A 238 -9.90 -15.86 4.16
N GLY A 239 -10.36 -14.64 3.92
CA GLY A 239 -10.84 -13.73 4.96
C GLY A 239 -9.74 -13.06 5.80
N VAL A 240 -8.49 -13.11 5.37
CA VAL A 240 -7.36 -12.50 6.08
C VAL A 240 -7.43 -10.98 5.96
N GLY A 241 -7.34 -10.28 7.09
CA GLY A 241 -7.23 -8.83 7.12
C GLY A 241 -5.87 -8.33 6.64
N LEU A 242 -5.81 -7.09 6.10
CA LEU A 242 -4.56 -6.56 5.53
C LEU A 242 -3.41 -6.45 6.55
N GLY A 243 -3.71 -6.29 7.84
CA GLY A 243 -2.67 -6.28 8.89
C GLY A 243 -1.98 -7.65 9.03
N ASP A 244 -2.77 -8.72 9.11
CA ASP A 244 -2.23 -10.09 9.20
C ASP A 244 -1.61 -10.52 7.86
N TYR A 245 -2.16 -10.01 6.74
CA TYR A 245 -1.56 -10.23 5.43
C TYR A 245 -0.16 -9.62 5.32
N ASN A 246 0.09 -8.43 5.90
CA ASN A 246 1.44 -7.86 6.02
C ASN A 246 2.40 -8.85 6.69
N ALA A 247 1.97 -9.52 7.77
CA ALA A 247 2.78 -10.49 8.47
C ALA A 247 3.01 -11.77 7.64
N LEU A 248 1.98 -12.27 6.93
CA LEU A 248 2.12 -13.42 6.03
C LEU A 248 3.13 -13.13 4.91
N LEU A 249 3.07 -11.93 4.31
CA LEU A 249 4.04 -11.50 3.31
C LEU A 249 5.46 -11.46 3.87
N GLN A 250 5.64 -10.95 5.08
CA GLN A 250 6.94 -10.88 5.76
C GLN A 250 7.50 -12.27 6.10
N LEU A 251 6.64 -13.23 6.43
CA LEU A 251 7.00 -14.60 6.82
C LEU A 251 7.16 -15.55 5.63
N ALA A 252 6.75 -15.18 4.43
CA ALA A 252 6.92 -16.01 3.24
C ALA A 252 8.40 -16.21 2.89
N GLY A 253 8.76 -17.36 2.35
CA GLY A 253 10.11 -17.60 1.82
C GLY A 253 10.42 -16.68 0.64
N VAL A 254 9.46 -16.55 -0.26
CA VAL A 254 9.47 -15.60 -1.37
C VAL A 254 8.02 -15.22 -1.73
N VAL A 255 7.83 -13.97 -2.14
CA VAL A 255 6.57 -13.48 -2.67
C VAL A 255 6.70 -13.29 -4.18
N VAL A 256 5.75 -13.81 -4.95
CA VAL A 256 5.68 -13.58 -6.40
C VAL A 256 4.41 -12.80 -6.71
N ALA A 257 4.54 -11.61 -7.25
CA ALA A 257 3.42 -10.69 -7.43
C ALA A 257 3.41 -10.04 -8.81
N ASN A 258 2.22 -9.86 -9.37
CA ASN A 258 1.99 -8.88 -10.43
C ASN A 258 2.09 -7.45 -9.88
N ASP A 259 1.93 -6.44 -10.74
CA ASP A 259 1.74 -5.04 -10.33
C ASP A 259 0.41 -4.89 -9.56
N THR A 260 0.47 -5.04 -8.25
CA THR A 260 -0.70 -5.11 -7.35
C THR A 260 -0.45 -4.41 -6.02
N GLY A 261 -1.55 -4.10 -5.31
CA GLY A 261 -1.47 -3.60 -3.93
C GLY A 261 -0.66 -4.53 -2.99
N PRO A 262 -0.92 -5.86 -2.98
CA PRO A 262 -0.11 -6.83 -2.24
C PRO A 262 1.38 -6.85 -2.63
N GLY A 263 1.74 -6.62 -3.89
CA GLY A 263 3.15 -6.47 -4.30
C GLY A 263 3.83 -5.28 -3.60
N HIS A 264 3.15 -4.13 -3.53
CA HIS A 264 3.65 -2.98 -2.76
C HIS A 264 3.71 -3.25 -1.26
N MET A 265 2.73 -3.99 -0.69
CA MET A 265 2.77 -4.43 0.71
C MET A 265 3.98 -5.31 0.99
N ALA A 266 4.26 -6.29 0.11
CA ALA A 266 5.40 -7.19 0.24
C ALA A 266 6.74 -6.43 0.27
N ALA A 267 6.96 -5.52 -0.68
CA ALA A 267 8.14 -4.66 -0.69
C ALA A 267 8.23 -3.83 0.61
N ALA A 268 7.10 -3.27 1.05
CA ALA A 268 7.06 -2.38 2.20
C ALA A 268 7.37 -3.10 3.53
N VAL A 269 7.01 -4.37 3.69
CA VAL A 269 7.34 -5.16 4.88
C VAL A 269 8.73 -5.83 4.79
N GLY A 270 9.47 -5.59 3.70
CA GLY A 270 10.80 -6.16 3.48
C GLY A 270 10.80 -7.65 3.09
N ALA A 271 9.70 -8.16 2.55
CA ALA A 271 9.64 -9.51 2.00
C ALA A 271 10.56 -9.67 0.78
N ARG A 272 11.11 -10.86 0.56
CA ARG A 272 11.77 -11.19 -0.72
C ARG A 272 10.72 -11.21 -1.82
N LEU A 273 10.68 -10.17 -2.64
CA LEU A 273 9.67 -9.99 -3.67
C LEU A 273 10.24 -10.18 -5.07
N LEU A 274 9.63 -11.07 -5.84
CA LEU A 274 9.75 -11.14 -7.29
C LEU A 274 8.53 -10.45 -7.90
N SER A 275 8.70 -9.24 -8.40
CA SER A 275 7.64 -8.44 -9.00
C SER A 275 7.67 -8.60 -10.51
N LEU A 276 6.58 -9.13 -11.08
CA LEU A 276 6.47 -9.48 -12.49
C LEU A 276 5.86 -8.34 -13.30
N TRP A 277 6.49 -7.98 -14.41
CA TRP A 277 6.09 -6.83 -15.20
C TRP A 277 6.08 -7.12 -16.70
N GLU A 278 5.05 -6.62 -17.36
CA GLU A 278 5.01 -6.57 -18.83
C GLU A 278 6.05 -5.55 -19.35
N ALA A 279 6.62 -5.81 -20.51
CA ALA A 279 7.73 -5.03 -21.08
C ALA A 279 7.45 -3.53 -21.25
N SER A 280 6.21 -3.14 -21.54
CA SER A 280 5.81 -1.75 -21.76
C SER A 280 5.43 -1.01 -20.47
N ALA A 281 5.39 -1.68 -19.32
CA ALA A 281 4.97 -1.07 -18.06
C ALA A 281 5.95 0.03 -17.59
N ASP A 282 5.40 1.11 -17.04
CA ASP A 282 6.18 2.22 -16.50
C ASP A 282 6.67 1.90 -15.06
N LEU A 283 7.78 1.16 -15.00
CA LEU A 283 8.45 0.80 -13.75
C LEU A 283 8.95 2.03 -12.98
N ALA A 284 9.37 3.07 -13.68
CA ALA A 284 9.87 4.27 -13.04
C ALA A 284 8.79 4.94 -12.17
N ARG A 285 7.53 4.76 -12.55
CA ARG A 285 6.37 5.34 -11.86
C ARG A 285 5.75 4.40 -10.81
N TRP A 286 5.67 3.10 -11.10
CA TRP A 286 4.81 2.19 -10.37
C TRP A 286 5.51 1.02 -9.68
N ALA A 287 6.83 0.84 -9.86
CA ALA A 287 7.53 -0.28 -9.22
C ALA A 287 7.32 -0.30 -7.70
N PRO A 288 7.23 -1.48 -7.06
CA PRO A 288 7.28 -1.57 -5.61
C PRO A 288 8.59 -0.97 -5.07
N TRP A 289 8.48 -0.16 -4.02
CA TRP A 289 9.61 0.55 -3.43
C TRP A 289 10.20 -0.23 -2.26
N GLY A 290 11.46 -0.67 -2.39
CA GLY A 290 12.19 -1.39 -1.35
C GLY A 290 13.38 -2.17 -1.92
N THR A 291 14.43 -2.30 -1.13
CA THR A 291 15.71 -2.93 -1.52
C THR A 291 15.61 -4.46 -1.64
N SER A 292 14.59 -5.08 -1.05
CA SER A 292 14.32 -6.54 -1.13
C SER A 292 13.52 -6.97 -2.37
N THR A 293 13.28 -6.03 -3.31
CA THR A 293 12.47 -6.28 -4.51
C THR A 293 13.36 -6.59 -5.71
N THR A 294 13.07 -7.72 -6.36
CA THR A 294 13.61 -8.06 -7.68
C THR A 294 12.54 -7.80 -8.73
N LEU A 295 12.79 -6.84 -9.64
CA LEU A 295 11.90 -6.55 -10.76
C LEU A 295 12.20 -7.51 -11.89
N MET A 296 11.23 -8.36 -12.25
CA MET A 296 11.33 -9.30 -13.36
C MET A 296 10.61 -8.73 -14.59
N ARG A 297 11.40 -8.35 -15.58
CA ARG A 297 10.93 -7.76 -16.85
C ARG A 297 11.79 -8.26 -18.00
N CYS A 298 11.17 -8.62 -19.10
CA CYS A 298 11.83 -8.97 -20.35
C CYS A 298 11.88 -7.79 -21.34
N GLN A 299 12.58 -7.97 -22.46
CA GLN A 299 12.62 -6.95 -23.52
C GLN A 299 11.29 -6.86 -24.27
N ALA A 300 10.51 -7.95 -24.33
CA ALA A 300 9.19 -7.99 -24.92
C ALA A 300 8.27 -8.92 -24.14
N GLY A 301 7.04 -8.49 -23.91
CA GLY A 301 6.02 -9.23 -23.18
C GLY A 301 6.36 -9.47 -21.71
N TRP A 302 6.09 -10.66 -21.23
CA TRP A 302 6.26 -11.08 -19.84
C TRP A 302 7.43 -12.06 -19.66
N PRO A 303 8.01 -12.18 -18.45
CA PRO A 303 8.96 -13.23 -18.12
C PRO A 303 8.39 -14.62 -18.41
N SER A 304 9.22 -15.56 -18.81
CA SER A 304 8.82 -16.96 -18.98
C SER A 304 8.64 -17.63 -17.62
N VAL A 305 7.88 -18.75 -17.60
CA VAL A 305 7.70 -19.55 -16.39
C VAL A 305 9.03 -20.08 -15.87
N ASP A 306 9.96 -20.48 -16.76
CA ASP A 306 11.26 -21.02 -16.38
C ASP A 306 12.15 -19.96 -15.71
N GLU A 307 12.16 -18.73 -16.22
CA GLU A 307 12.90 -17.62 -15.59
C GLU A 307 12.37 -17.31 -14.18
N VAL A 308 11.03 -17.29 -14.00
CA VAL A 308 10.44 -17.03 -12.68
C VAL A 308 10.69 -18.19 -11.71
N LEU A 309 10.61 -19.44 -12.18
CA LEU A 309 10.95 -20.61 -11.35
C LEU A 309 12.40 -20.59 -10.90
N ALA A 310 13.34 -20.30 -11.81
CA ALA A 310 14.75 -20.18 -11.46
C ALA A 310 15.00 -19.08 -10.40
N ALA A 311 14.32 -17.95 -10.53
CA ALA A 311 14.42 -16.85 -9.56
C ALA A 311 13.81 -17.24 -8.19
N VAL A 312 12.72 -18.01 -8.17
CA VAL A 312 12.14 -18.53 -6.91
C VAL A 312 13.12 -19.48 -6.22
N GLU A 313 13.75 -20.40 -6.95
CA GLU A 313 14.71 -21.33 -6.36
C GLU A 313 15.95 -20.62 -5.79
N GLN A 314 16.41 -19.54 -6.42
CA GLN A 314 17.50 -18.71 -5.92
C GLN A 314 17.10 -17.91 -4.68
N ALA A 315 15.82 -17.48 -4.59
CA ALA A 315 15.32 -16.69 -3.49
C ALA A 315 14.95 -17.52 -2.26
N LEU A 316 14.56 -18.78 -2.43
CA LEU A 316 14.23 -19.67 -1.31
C LEU A 316 15.50 -20.08 -0.56
N PRO A 317 15.44 -20.20 0.78
CA PRO A 317 16.55 -20.76 1.54
C PRO A 317 16.82 -22.20 1.07
N THR A 318 18.10 -22.55 0.91
CA THR A 318 18.53 -23.93 0.61
C THR A 318 18.02 -24.86 1.70
N ALA A 319 17.48 -26.03 1.29
CA ALA A 319 17.05 -27.06 2.22
C ALA A 319 18.30 -27.58 2.97
N GLY A 320 18.56 -27.08 4.18
CA GLY A 320 19.70 -27.54 5.00
C GLY A 320 20.48 -26.47 5.74
N GLY A 321 19.85 -25.33 6.09
CA GLY A 321 20.43 -24.39 7.05
C GLY A 321 19.62 -24.38 8.34
#